data_143b5847cb9b3de49f2134e1bf1581fb
#
_entry.id   143b5847cb9b3de49f2134e1bf1581fb
#
_cell.length_a   1.000
_cell.length_b   1.000
_cell.length_c   1.000
_cell.angle_alpha   90.00
_cell.angle_beta   90.00
_cell.angle_gamma   90.00
#
_symmetry.space_group_name_H-M   'P 1'
#
loop_
_entity.id
_entity.type
_entity.pdbx_description
1 polymer ?
#
loop_
_entity_poly.entity_id
_entity_poly.type
_entity_poly.pdbx_seq_one_letter_code
_entity_poly.pdbx_strand_id
1 'polypeptide(L)'
;MSVIHWSGAVIGLIIAIILILRKVNPVYALFGGAIIGGLIGGASLANTAQAIIDGTNSVMGSVVRVIAAGVLAGILIESGAAEKIAETIVEKLGEKKVLLAIALSSMIITAVGVFIPVTVIIVAPIALPVARKVGITKSSILLAMIGGGKAGNIISPNPNTIAVAKGFNVELAQVMMGAFIPAIIGLVVTYVVATLISKKGELIKESEIPARVDNKIKPGFGKAMVAPIIAVILLALNPIANMLHIKFLSTVQIDAMYILPIAGLIGLFAMGQRNKILEYTTAGLNRMMPTVMILIGAGAIAGIISKSNLSDVVVYCIQQTGISGVFLAPISGILMAAATASTSTGAIVATGTFGNAILAVGVAPLSAAVMINTGAVVIDHLPHGNFFHASADAVKMNIKERMKLMPFESIVGGSMAITATIIYGFLI
;
A
#
# COMPACT_ATOMS: atom_id res chain seq x y z
N MET A 1 -11.40 -25.87 22.63
CA MET A 1 -12.26 -24.74 22.20
C MET A 1 -13.15 -25.26 21.09
N SER A 2 -14.45 -24.95 21.09
CA SER A 2 -15.32 -25.26 19.96
C SER A 2 -14.83 -24.50 18.73
N VAL A 3 -14.58 -25.22 17.64
CA VAL A 3 -14.17 -24.62 16.36
C VAL A 3 -15.35 -23.80 15.85
N ILE A 4 -15.09 -22.53 15.51
CA ILE A 4 -16.10 -21.67 14.88
C ILE A 4 -16.42 -22.24 13.49
N HIS A 5 -17.70 -22.41 13.17
CA HIS A 5 -18.09 -22.92 11.87
C HIS A 5 -17.73 -21.90 10.76
N TRP A 6 -17.19 -22.38 9.64
CA TRP A 6 -16.71 -21.55 8.53
C TRP A 6 -17.75 -20.57 8.01
N SER A 7 -19.04 -20.95 8.00
CA SER A 7 -20.11 -20.06 7.54
C SER A 7 -20.24 -18.81 8.40
N GLY A 8 -20.02 -18.90 9.72
CA GLY A 8 -19.99 -17.74 10.60
C GLY A 8 -18.85 -16.79 10.24
N ALA A 9 -17.64 -17.33 10.01
CA ALA A 9 -16.49 -16.51 9.60
C ALA A 9 -16.75 -15.79 8.25
N VAL A 10 -17.33 -16.47 7.26
CA VAL A 10 -17.68 -15.89 5.97
C VAL A 10 -18.79 -14.85 6.10
N ILE A 11 -19.86 -15.14 6.84
CA ILE A 11 -20.96 -14.19 7.06
C ILE A 11 -20.45 -12.95 7.79
N GLY A 12 -19.60 -13.11 8.80
CA GLY A 12 -18.98 -11.99 9.52
C GLY A 12 -18.15 -11.09 8.58
N LEU A 13 -17.35 -11.69 7.69
CA LEU A 13 -16.58 -10.95 6.69
C LEU A 13 -17.51 -10.23 5.70
N ILE A 14 -18.55 -10.89 5.19
CA ILE A 14 -19.53 -10.28 4.28
C ILE A 14 -20.22 -9.09 4.96
N ILE A 15 -20.64 -9.22 6.20
CA ILE A 15 -21.25 -8.12 6.96
C ILE A 15 -20.28 -6.95 7.10
N ALA A 16 -19.03 -7.22 7.44
CA ALA A 16 -18.00 -6.17 7.53
C ALA A 16 -17.85 -5.44 6.19
N ILE A 17 -17.77 -6.16 5.07
CA ILE A 17 -17.69 -5.59 3.72
C ILE A 17 -18.93 -4.74 3.40
N ILE A 18 -20.13 -5.25 3.65
CA ILE A 18 -21.38 -4.51 3.40
C ILE A 18 -21.42 -3.21 4.22
N LEU A 19 -21.01 -3.25 5.48
CA LEU A 19 -20.95 -2.06 6.34
C LEU A 19 -19.94 -1.03 5.81
N ILE A 20 -18.77 -1.48 5.36
CA ILE A 20 -17.76 -0.60 4.74
C ILE A 20 -18.33 0.05 3.47
N LEU A 21 -18.97 -0.73 2.59
CA LEU A 21 -19.62 -0.22 1.38
C LEU A 21 -20.75 0.78 1.70
N ARG A 22 -21.39 0.63 2.87
CA ARG A 22 -22.37 1.58 3.42
C ARG A 22 -21.73 2.78 4.14
N LYS A 23 -20.41 2.99 4.00
CA LYS A 23 -19.63 4.08 4.59
C LYS A 23 -19.60 4.06 6.13
N VAL A 24 -19.87 2.92 6.77
CA VAL A 24 -19.56 2.72 8.18
C VAL A 24 -18.05 2.71 8.34
N ASN A 25 -17.56 3.31 9.43
CA ASN A 25 -16.12 3.30 9.70
C ASN A 25 -15.57 1.87 9.66
N PRO A 26 -14.51 1.58 8.89
CA PRO A 26 -13.96 0.23 8.72
C PRO A 26 -13.65 -0.49 10.03
N VAL A 27 -13.22 0.24 11.06
CA VAL A 27 -12.93 -0.33 12.38
C VAL A 27 -14.19 -0.95 12.99
N TYR A 28 -15.29 -0.19 13.06
CA TYR A 28 -16.55 -0.68 13.60
C TYR A 28 -17.15 -1.79 12.73
N ALA A 29 -17.01 -1.69 11.40
CA ALA A 29 -17.48 -2.71 10.48
C ALA A 29 -16.76 -4.06 10.72
N LEU A 30 -15.44 -4.04 10.88
CA LEU A 30 -14.63 -5.23 11.13
C LEU A 30 -14.91 -5.85 12.51
N PHE A 31 -14.99 -5.05 13.56
CA PHE A 31 -15.38 -5.55 14.89
C PHE A 31 -16.80 -6.10 14.91
N GLY A 32 -17.75 -5.37 14.32
CA GLY A 32 -19.14 -5.83 14.22
C GLY A 32 -19.26 -7.16 13.45
N GLY A 33 -18.56 -7.25 12.31
CA GLY A 33 -18.47 -8.49 11.55
C GLY A 33 -17.85 -9.63 12.34
N ALA A 34 -16.78 -9.37 13.10
CA ALA A 34 -16.14 -10.37 13.97
C ALA A 34 -17.08 -10.89 15.06
N ILE A 35 -17.79 -10.00 15.75
CA ILE A 35 -18.75 -10.38 16.79
C ILE A 35 -19.88 -11.23 16.19
N ILE A 36 -20.52 -10.73 15.16
CA ILE A 36 -21.65 -11.43 14.51
C ILE A 36 -21.18 -12.77 13.93
N GLY A 37 -20.02 -12.78 13.27
CA GLY A 37 -19.44 -13.98 12.67
C GLY A 37 -19.09 -15.06 13.70
N GLY A 38 -18.53 -14.68 14.85
CA GLY A 38 -18.24 -15.61 15.93
C GLY A 38 -19.51 -16.26 16.51
N LEU A 39 -20.54 -15.45 16.78
CA LEU A 39 -21.81 -15.91 17.33
C LEU A 39 -22.58 -16.79 16.34
N ILE A 40 -22.70 -16.40 15.08
CA ILE A 40 -23.35 -17.22 14.02
C ILE A 40 -22.56 -18.52 13.80
N GLY A 41 -21.23 -18.48 13.94
CA GLY A 41 -20.39 -19.67 13.85
C GLY A 41 -20.48 -20.62 15.05
N GLY A 42 -21.36 -20.33 16.02
CA GLY A 42 -21.64 -21.19 17.18
C GLY A 42 -20.70 -20.98 18.37
N ALA A 43 -19.87 -19.94 18.37
CA ALA A 43 -19.05 -19.59 19.54
C ALA A 43 -19.89 -18.89 20.61
N SER A 44 -19.57 -19.12 21.87
CA SER A 44 -20.13 -18.33 22.99
C SER A 44 -19.61 -16.89 22.94
N LEU A 45 -20.28 -15.98 23.65
CA LEU A 45 -19.82 -14.60 23.81
C LEU A 45 -18.37 -14.54 24.31
N ALA A 46 -18.01 -15.35 25.31
CA ALA A 46 -16.67 -15.38 25.86
C ALA A 46 -15.62 -15.87 24.82
N ASN A 47 -15.95 -16.97 24.11
CA ASN A 47 -15.04 -17.50 23.08
C ASN A 47 -14.89 -16.53 21.89
N THR A 48 -15.95 -15.84 21.50
CA THR A 48 -15.92 -14.79 20.45
C THR A 48 -15.01 -13.64 20.91
N ALA A 49 -15.18 -13.16 22.15
CA ALA A 49 -14.32 -12.10 22.69
C ALA A 49 -12.86 -12.54 22.74
N GLN A 50 -12.56 -13.76 23.18
CA GLN A 50 -11.20 -14.29 23.23
C GLN A 50 -10.59 -14.42 21.82
N ALA A 51 -11.34 -14.91 20.85
CA ALA A 51 -10.88 -15.00 19.46
C ALA A 51 -10.53 -13.61 18.87
N ILE A 52 -11.35 -12.61 19.17
CA ILE A 52 -11.11 -11.21 18.78
C ILE A 52 -9.82 -10.69 19.43
N ILE A 53 -9.62 -10.90 20.72
CA ILE A 53 -8.43 -10.47 21.47
C ILE A 53 -7.18 -11.15 20.91
N ASP A 54 -7.20 -12.48 20.72
CA ASP A 54 -6.08 -13.24 20.15
C ASP A 54 -5.70 -12.72 18.77
N GLY A 55 -6.70 -12.50 17.90
CA GLY A 55 -6.49 -11.99 16.55
C GLY A 55 -5.93 -10.55 16.57
N THR A 56 -6.44 -9.70 17.45
CA THR A 56 -5.92 -8.33 17.61
C THR A 56 -4.47 -8.35 18.09
N ASN A 57 -4.12 -9.21 19.05
CA ASN A 57 -2.74 -9.36 19.52
C ASN A 57 -1.79 -9.80 18.39
N SER A 58 -2.25 -10.66 17.48
CA SER A 58 -1.42 -11.15 16.37
C SER A 58 -0.93 -10.04 15.42
N VAL A 59 -1.66 -8.93 15.32
CA VAL A 59 -1.30 -7.81 14.42
C VAL A 59 -0.51 -6.70 15.12
N MET A 60 -0.26 -6.78 16.43
CA MET A 60 0.47 -5.73 17.17
C MET A 60 1.87 -5.47 16.63
N GLY A 61 2.56 -6.50 16.15
CA GLY A 61 3.84 -6.34 15.49
C GLY A 61 3.79 -5.47 14.23
N SER A 62 2.68 -5.53 13.46
CA SER A 62 2.44 -4.65 12.31
C SER A 62 2.09 -3.23 12.77
N VAL A 63 1.28 -3.09 13.82
CA VAL A 63 0.89 -1.79 14.39
C VAL A 63 2.13 -0.96 14.76
N VAL A 64 3.06 -1.54 15.52
CA VAL A 64 4.29 -0.85 15.95
C VAL A 64 5.13 -0.41 14.76
N ARG A 65 5.27 -1.25 13.72
CA ARG A 65 6.04 -0.92 12.52
C ARG A 65 5.37 0.16 11.66
N VAL A 66 4.03 0.16 11.60
CA VAL A 66 3.28 1.22 10.90
C VAL A 66 3.44 2.56 11.60
N ILE A 67 3.42 2.59 12.94
CA ILE A 67 3.71 3.80 13.72
C ILE A 67 5.12 4.30 13.43
N ALA A 68 6.10 3.40 13.42
CA ALA A 68 7.49 3.72 13.10
C ALA A 68 7.64 4.28 11.66
N ALA A 69 6.96 3.68 10.68
CA ALA A 69 6.93 4.19 9.30
C ALA A 69 6.32 5.61 9.23
N GLY A 70 5.38 5.92 10.12
CA GLY A 70 4.79 7.26 10.24
C GLY A 70 5.82 8.34 10.54
N VAL A 71 6.82 8.05 11.34
CA VAL A 71 7.91 9.01 11.65
C VAL A 71 8.66 9.41 10.37
N LEU A 72 9.08 8.43 9.58
CA LEU A 72 9.76 8.69 8.30
C LEU A 72 8.88 9.47 7.33
N ALA A 73 7.65 8.99 7.11
CA ALA A 73 6.70 9.63 6.20
C ALA A 73 6.35 11.07 6.62
N GLY A 74 6.13 11.31 7.91
CA GLY A 74 5.86 12.64 8.45
C GLY A 74 7.01 13.61 8.20
N ILE A 75 8.24 13.17 8.45
CA ILE A 75 9.44 13.98 8.20
C ILE A 75 9.57 14.31 6.71
N LEU A 76 9.42 13.34 5.82
CA LEU A 76 9.55 13.55 4.38
C LEU A 76 8.50 14.53 3.82
N ILE A 77 7.27 14.44 4.33
CA ILE A 77 6.16 15.28 3.87
C ILE A 77 6.30 16.70 4.45
N GLU A 78 6.44 16.81 5.76
CA GLU A 78 6.38 18.11 6.45
C GLU A 78 7.63 18.96 6.22
N SER A 79 8.79 18.34 6.01
CA SER A 79 10.03 19.05 5.66
C SER A 79 10.06 19.61 4.24
N GLY A 80 9.11 19.23 3.37
CA GLY A 80 9.15 19.52 1.94
C GLY A 80 10.14 18.66 1.13
N ALA A 81 10.75 17.64 1.76
CA ALA A 81 11.70 16.75 1.08
C ALA A 81 11.04 15.99 -0.09
N ALA A 82 9.86 15.42 0.12
CA ALA A 82 9.11 14.72 -0.91
C ALA A 82 8.79 15.62 -2.11
N GLU A 83 8.38 16.86 -1.85
CA GLU A 83 8.12 17.86 -2.89
C GLU A 83 9.39 18.23 -3.66
N LYS A 84 10.53 18.45 -2.97
CA LYS A 84 11.81 18.75 -3.61
C LYS A 84 12.32 17.61 -4.48
N ILE A 85 12.11 16.37 -4.06
CA ILE A 85 12.46 15.19 -4.86
C ILE A 85 11.65 15.19 -6.17
N ALA A 86 10.34 15.39 -6.09
CA ALA A 86 9.48 15.44 -7.28
C ALA A 86 9.87 16.55 -8.24
N GLU A 87 10.03 17.78 -7.74
CA GLU A 87 10.45 18.93 -8.54
C GLU A 87 11.74 18.66 -9.31
N THR A 88 12.75 18.15 -8.62
CA THR A 88 14.07 17.91 -9.23
C THR A 88 14.00 16.83 -10.32
N ILE A 89 13.19 15.79 -10.16
CA ILE A 89 13.02 14.74 -11.18
C ILE A 89 12.31 15.31 -12.41
N VAL A 90 11.23 16.07 -12.21
CA VAL A 90 10.48 16.69 -13.31
C VAL A 90 11.35 17.70 -14.07
N GLU A 91 12.11 18.54 -13.37
CA GLU A 91 13.03 19.51 -13.97
C GLU A 91 14.14 18.83 -14.80
N LYS A 92 14.76 17.76 -14.26
CA LYS A 92 15.87 17.05 -14.93
C LYS A 92 15.45 16.28 -16.18
N LEU A 93 14.27 15.65 -16.16
CA LEU A 93 13.77 14.87 -17.30
C LEU A 93 13.12 15.74 -18.38
N GLY A 94 12.65 16.93 -18.01
CA GLY A 94 12.12 17.95 -18.91
C GLY A 94 10.79 17.60 -19.56
N GLU A 95 10.30 18.53 -20.40
CA GLU A 95 8.96 18.49 -20.97
C GLU A 95 8.71 17.31 -21.91
N LYS A 96 9.73 16.88 -22.67
CA LYS A 96 9.60 15.76 -23.62
C LYS A 96 9.27 14.43 -22.97
N LYS A 97 9.66 14.25 -21.70
CA LYS A 97 9.47 13.01 -20.93
C LYS A 97 8.58 13.23 -19.69
N VAL A 98 7.68 14.20 -19.74
CA VAL A 98 6.89 14.64 -18.59
C VAL A 98 6.09 13.51 -17.95
N LEU A 99 5.45 12.62 -18.71
CA LEU A 99 4.71 11.49 -18.16
C LEU A 99 5.61 10.50 -17.41
N LEU A 100 6.78 10.22 -17.96
CA LEU A 100 7.78 9.38 -17.30
C LEU A 100 8.32 10.08 -16.03
N ALA A 101 8.61 11.37 -16.12
CA ALA A 101 9.10 12.16 -14.99
C ALA A 101 8.10 12.15 -13.82
N ILE A 102 6.82 12.34 -14.11
CA ILE A 102 5.75 12.34 -13.11
C ILE A 102 5.54 10.94 -12.52
N ALA A 103 5.49 9.90 -13.36
CA ALA A 103 5.36 8.52 -12.88
C ALA A 103 6.55 8.12 -11.99
N LEU A 104 7.78 8.45 -12.41
CA LEU A 104 8.99 8.16 -11.65
C LEU A 104 9.06 8.96 -10.34
N SER A 105 8.67 10.24 -10.36
CA SER A 105 8.58 11.06 -9.13
C SER A 105 7.61 10.44 -8.13
N SER A 106 6.42 10.06 -8.60
CA SER A 106 5.43 9.42 -7.75
C SER A 106 5.91 8.06 -7.23
N MET A 107 6.59 7.27 -8.07
CA MET A 107 7.18 5.99 -7.67
C MET A 107 8.23 6.19 -6.55
N ILE A 108 9.15 7.13 -6.70
CA ILE A 108 10.21 7.36 -5.71
C ILE A 108 9.62 7.87 -4.40
N ILE A 109 8.66 8.80 -4.44
CA ILE A 109 8.02 9.33 -3.23
C ILE A 109 7.24 8.24 -2.48
N THR A 110 6.51 7.39 -3.19
CA THR A 110 5.80 6.29 -2.54
C THR A 110 6.73 5.18 -2.08
N ALA A 111 7.81 4.89 -2.81
CA ALA A 111 8.81 3.90 -2.41
C ALA A 111 9.50 4.21 -1.08
N VAL A 112 9.55 5.48 -0.70
CA VAL A 112 10.10 5.90 0.61
C VAL A 112 9.05 6.01 1.73
N GLY A 113 7.82 5.52 1.49
CA GLY A 113 6.80 5.38 2.53
C GLY A 113 5.69 6.43 2.50
N VAL A 114 5.62 7.30 1.50
CA VAL A 114 4.50 8.24 1.35
C VAL A 114 3.31 7.53 0.68
N PHE A 115 2.11 7.72 1.21
CA PHE A 115 0.89 7.14 0.62
C PHE A 115 0.56 7.70 -0.77
N ILE A 116 0.00 6.86 -1.65
CA ILE A 116 -0.38 7.25 -3.02
C ILE A 116 -1.25 8.52 -3.05
N PRO A 117 -2.34 8.65 -2.26
CA PRO A 117 -3.17 9.87 -2.29
C PRO A 117 -2.39 11.13 -1.93
N VAL A 118 -1.51 11.03 -0.93
CA VAL A 118 -0.65 12.16 -0.50
C VAL A 118 0.37 12.50 -1.59
N THR A 119 0.96 11.49 -2.22
CA THR A 119 1.88 11.68 -3.35
C THR A 119 1.21 12.40 -4.51
N VAL A 120 -0.03 12.03 -4.86
CA VAL A 120 -0.80 12.72 -5.90
C VAL A 120 -1.00 14.20 -5.55
N ILE A 121 -1.36 14.51 -4.29
CA ILE A 121 -1.53 15.90 -3.82
C ILE A 121 -0.21 16.70 -3.89
N ILE A 122 0.94 16.06 -3.57
CA ILE A 122 2.26 16.70 -3.62
C ILE A 122 2.71 16.94 -5.07
N VAL A 123 2.50 15.97 -5.94
CA VAL A 123 3.01 15.98 -7.32
C VAL A 123 2.11 16.80 -8.26
N ALA A 124 0.79 16.88 -8.00
CA ALA A 124 -0.15 17.57 -8.89
C ALA A 124 0.21 19.07 -9.15
N PRO A 125 0.56 19.89 -8.13
CA PRO A 125 0.96 21.28 -8.35
C PRO A 125 2.22 21.43 -9.23
N ILE A 126 3.07 20.41 -9.28
CA ILE A 126 4.28 20.36 -10.10
C ILE A 126 3.94 19.88 -11.52
N ALA A 127 3.08 18.87 -11.61
CA ALA A 127 2.73 18.18 -12.84
C ALA A 127 1.78 18.99 -13.75
N LEU A 128 0.76 19.64 -13.18
CA LEU A 128 -0.28 20.33 -13.93
C LEU A 128 0.24 21.48 -14.81
N PRO A 129 1.13 22.39 -14.36
CA PRO A 129 1.68 23.43 -15.20
C PRO A 129 2.45 22.90 -16.40
N VAL A 130 3.28 21.88 -16.18
CA VAL A 130 4.11 21.27 -17.23
C VAL A 130 3.23 20.52 -18.24
N ALA A 131 2.25 19.76 -17.74
CA ALA A 131 1.30 19.03 -18.57
C ALA A 131 0.47 19.95 -19.48
N ARG A 132 0.00 21.09 -18.93
CA ARG A 132 -0.71 22.11 -19.71
C ARG A 132 0.16 22.64 -20.86
N LYS A 133 1.41 22.96 -20.57
CA LYS A 133 2.37 23.51 -21.57
C LYS A 133 2.58 22.56 -22.76
N VAL A 134 2.59 21.23 -22.50
CA VAL A 134 2.77 20.21 -23.54
C VAL A 134 1.44 19.65 -24.08
N GLY A 135 0.30 20.15 -23.61
CA GLY A 135 -1.04 19.77 -24.08
C GLY A 135 -1.44 18.34 -23.77
N ILE A 136 -1.09 17.87 -22.53
CA ILE A 136 -1.47 16.54 -22.00
C ILE A 136 -2.73 16.67 -21.15
N THR A 137 -3.63 15.68 -21.23
CA THR A 137 -4.92 15.67 -20.52
C THR A 137 -4.78 15.35 -19.03
N LYS A 138 -5.77 15.76 -18.23
CA LYS A 138 -5.89 15.43 -16.81
C LYS A 138 -5.83 13.93 -16.55
N SER A 139 -6.52 13.15 -17.39
CA SER A 139 -6.58 11.68 -17.25
C SER A 139 -5.20 11.04 -17.38
N SER A 140 -4.41 11.48 -18.35
CA SER A 140 -3.05 10.94 -18.55
C SER A 140 -2.11 11.29 -17.40
N ILE A 141 -2.15 12.55 -16.94
CA ILE A 141 -1.32 13.01 -15.83
C ILE A 141 -1.69 12.29 -14.53
N LEU A 142 -2.99 12.17 -14.25
CA LEU A 142 -3.44 11.47 -13.06
C LEU A 142 -3.06 9.99 -13.10
N LEU A 143 -3.18 9.33 -14.27
CA LEU A 143 -2.72 7.94 -14.43
C LEU A 143 -1.22 7.81 -14.21
N ALA A 144 -0.41 8.74 -14.71
CA ALA A 144 1.04 8.74 -14.48
C ALA A 144 1.37 8.85 -12.97
N MET A 145 0.70 9.76 -12.26
CA MET A 145 0.88 9.89 -10.80
C MET A 145 0.44 8.64 -10.03
N ILE A 146 -0.75 8.11 -10.34
CA ILE A 146 -1.31 6.96 -9.64
C ILE A 146 -0.52 5.69 -9.95
N GLY A 147 -0.23 5.44 -11.23
CA GLY A 147 0.49 4.23 -11.64
C GLY A 147 1.93 4.20 -11.11
N GLY A 148 2.65 5.32 -11.18
CA GLY A 148 3.94 5.47 -10.51
C GLY A 148 3.84 5.28 -9.00
N GLY A 149 2.82 5.88 -8.40
CA GLY A 149 2.51 5.70 -6.99
C GLY A 149 2.26 4.24 -6.61
N LYS A 150 1.47 3.48 -7.38
CA LYS A 150 1.24 2.04 -7.17
C LYS A 150 2.55 1.25 -7.28
N ALA A 151 3.38 1.53 -8.29
CA ALA A 151 4.67 0.89 -8.47
C ALA A 151 5.61 1.12 -7.27
N GLY A 152 5.69 2.35 -6.76
CA GLY A 152 6.47 2.65 -5.57
C GLY A 152 5.87 2.05 -4.28
N ASN A 153 4.54 2.01 -4.18
CA ASN A 153 3.85 1.51 -2.99
C ASN A 153 4.16 0.04 -2.67
N ILE A 154 4.24 -0.82 -3.68
CA ILE A 154 4.49 -2.25 -3.47
C ILE A 154 5.94 -2.58 -3.07
N ILE A 155 6.87 -1.66 -3.29
CA ILE A 155 8.30 -1.78 -2.92
C ILE A 155 8.68 -0.88 -1.74
N SER A 156 7.71 -0.42 -0.97
CA SER A 156 7.90 0.58 0.09
C SER A 156 7.61 0.02 1.49
N PRO A 157 8.13 0.64 2.55
CA PRO A 157 7.78 0.29 3.92
C PRO A 157 6.40 0.83 4.32
N ASN A 158 5.43 0.73 3.42
CA ASN A 158 4.04 1.14 3.66
C ASN A 158 3.26 0.07 4.44
N PRO A 159 2.15 0.44 5.07
CA PRO A 159 1.35 -0.47 5.91
C PRO A 159 0.92 -1.77 5.22
N ASN A 160 0.62 -1.76 3.92
CA ASN A 160 0.30 -2.96 3.15
C ASN A 160 1.49 -3.94 3.13
N THR A 161 2.68 -3.47 2.77
CA THR A 161 3.90 -4.30 2.72
C THR A 161 4.30 -4.80 4.11
N ILE A 162 4.21 -3.92 5.14
CA ILE A 162 4.47 -4.30 6.53
C ILE A 162 3.50 -5.40 6.99
N ALA A 163 2.21 -5.26 6.66
CA ALA A 163 1.19 -6.21 7.08
C ALA A 163 1.37 -7.58 6.45
N VAL A 164 1.61 -7.67 5.14
CA VAL A 164 1.85 -8.94 4.46
C VAL A 164 3.16 -9.58 4.92
N ALA A 165 4.24 -8.79 5.09
CA ALA A 165 5.50 -9.30 5.59
C ALA A 165 5.33 -9.95 6.98
N LYS A 166 4.68 -9.26 7.90
CA LYS A 166 4.44 -9.77 9.25
C LYS A 166 3.44 -10.92 9.27
N GLY A 167 2.36 -10.84 8.48
CA GLY A 167 1.33 -11.87 8.43
C GLY A 167 1.85 -13.23 7.94
N PHE A 168 2.83 -13.22 7.04
CA PHE A 168 3.51 -14.43 6.55
C PHE A 168 4.87 -14.71 7.22
N ASN A 169 5.22 -13.92 8.24
CA ASN A 169 6.47 -14.05 8.99
C ASN A 169 7.73 -14.04 8.09
N VAL A 170 7.75 -13.12 7.13
CA VAL A 170 8.89 -12.85 6.25
C VAL A 170 9.46 -11.46 6.52
N GLU A 171 10.71 -11.22 6.15
CA GLU A 171 11.33 -9.91 6.32
C GLU A 171 10.69 -8.87 5.38
N LEU A 172 10.47 -7.65 5.88
CA LEU A 172 9.90 -6.55 5.10
C LEU A 172 10.69 -6.31 3.81
N ALA A 173 12.02 -6.29 3.91
CA ALA A 173 12.90 -6.06 2.78
C ALA A 173 12.79 -7.16 1.71
N GLN A 174 12.55 -8.42 2.09
CA GLN A 174 12.34 -9.51 1.13
C GLN A 174 11.07 -9.28 0.30
N VAL A 175 9.98 -8.82 0.93
CA VAL A 175 8.74 -8.48 0.20
C VAL A 175 8.97 -7.29 -0.73
N MET A 176 9.67 -6.24 -0.25
CA MET A 176 10.01 -5.07 -1.06
C MET A 176 10.86 -5.44 -2.28
N MET A 177 11.90 -6.25 -2.08
CA MET A 177 12.77 -6.73 -3.16
C MET A 177 12.02 -7.66 -4.12
N GLY A 178 11.19 -8.55 -3.59
CA GLY A 178 10.36 -9.46 -4.38
C GLY A 178 9.35 -8.73 -5.28
N ALA A 179 8.85 -7.59 -4.85
CA ALA A 179 7.95 -6.76 -5.63
C ALA A 179 8.69 -5.83 -6.63
N PHE A 180 10.03 -5.82 -6.68
CA PHE A 180 10.79 -4.88 -7.50
C PHE A 180 10.56 -5.06 -9.00
N ILE A 181 10.62 -6.29 -9.52
CA ILE A 181 10.32 -6.58 -10.94
C ILE A 181 8.87 -6.23 -11.29
N PRO A 182 7.85 -6.67 -10.53
CA PRO A 182 6.47 -6.18 -10.70
C PRO A 182 6.34 -4.67 -10.73
N ALA A 183 7.07 -3.94 -9.86
CA ALA A 183 7.03 -2.48 -9.81
C ALA A 183 7.59 -1.84 -11.09
N ILE A 184 8.71 -2.35 -11.62
CA ILE A 184 9.28 -1.86 -12.88
C ILE A 184 8.33 -2.11 -14.06
N ILE A 185 7.75 -3.30 -14.15
CA ILE A 185 6.73 -3.59 -15.19
C ILE A 185 5.54 -2.65 -15.04
N GLY A 186 5.04 -2.45 -13.81
CA GLY A 186 3.97 -1.48 -13.54
C GLY A 186 4.31 -0.05 -13.97
N LEU A 187 5.54 0.41 -13.73
CA LEU A 187 6.01 1.73 -14.18
C LEU A 187 6.03 1.82 -15.71
N VAL A 188 6.54 0.80 -16.39
CA VAL A 188 6.55 0.75 -17.86
C VAL A 188 5.14 0.77 -18.42
N VAL A 189 4.24 -0.08 -17.90
CA VAL A 189 2.83 -0.11 -18.30
C VAL A 189 2.15 1.23 -18.00
N THR A 190 2.43 1.86 -16.87
CA THR A 190 1.95 3.21 -16.55
C THR A 190 2.35 4.21 -17.63
N TYR A 191 3.62 4.25 -17.98
CA TYR A 191 4.13 5.19 -19.01
C TYR A 191 3.47 4.95 -20.38
N VAL A 192 3.38 3.68 -20.80
CA VAL A 192 2.75 3.30 -22.07
C VAL A 192 1.27 3.68 -22.08
N VAL A 193 0.49 3.28 -21.07
CA VAL A 193 -0.96 3.54 -21.03
C VAL A 193 -1.23 5.03 -20.88
N ALA A 194 -0.50 5.76 -20.03
CA ALA A 194 -0.62 7.20 -19.89
C ALA A 194 -0.32 7.93 -21.23
N THR A 195 0.67 7.46 -21.97
CA THR A 195 0.99 8.01 -23.31
C THR A 195 -0.14 7.75 -24.31
N LEU A 196 -0.70 6.54 -24.32
CA LEU A 196 -1.82 6.18 -25.22
C LEU A 196 -3.08 7.00 -24.97
N ILE A 197 -3.32 7.42 -23.73
CA ILE A 197 -4.46 8.27 -23.36
C ILE A 197 -4.12 9.75 -23.26
N SER A 198 -2.91 10.18 -23.62
CA SER A 198 -2.41 11.54 -23.42
C SER A 198 -3.25 12.64 -24.10
N LYS A 199 -3.98 12.28 -25.14
CA LYS A 199 -4.89 13.17 -25.88
C LYS A 199 -6.37 12.89 -25.60
N LYS A 200 -6.68 11.93 -24.68
CA LYS A 200 -8.07 11.53 -24.37
C LYS A 200 -8.48 12.14 -23.01
N GLY A 201 -9.56 12.92 -23.00
CA GLY A 201 -10.08 13.59 -21.81
C GLY A 201 -9.95 15.10 -21.84
N GLU A 202 -10.22 15.76 -20.73
CA GLU A 202 -10.14 17.21 -20.61
C GLU A 202 -8.71 17.71 -20.48
N LEU A 203 -8.42 18.82 -21.19
CA LEU A 203 -7.18 19.55 -21.03
C LEU A 203 -7.20 20.37 -19.73
N ILE A 204 -6.03 20.67 -19.20
CA ILE A 204 -5.85 21.44 -17.98
C ILE A 204 -6.06 22.93 -18.30
N LYS A 205 -7.00 23.55 -17.59
CA LYS A 205 -7.27 25.00 -17.69
C LYS A 205 -6.32 25.78 -16.78
N GLU A 206 -6.05 27.04 -17.13
CA GLU A 206 -5.18 27.90 -16.34
C GLU A 206 -5.70 28.12 -14.90
N SER A 207 -7.03 28.30 -14.80
CA SER A 207 -7.72 28.45 -13.52
C SER A 207 -7.67 27.23 -12.60
N GLU A 208 -7.27 26.08 -13.10
CA GLU A 208 -7.18 24.81 -12.36
C GLU A 208 -5.78 24.53 -11.81
N ILE A 209 -4.79 25.32 -12.23
CA ILE A 209 -3.43 25.23 -11.72
C ILE A 209 -3.41 25.88 -10.35
N PRO A 210 -3.09 25.12 -9.28
CA PRO A 210 -2.97 25.70 -7.96
C PRO A 210 -1.93 26.81 -7.95
N ALA A 211 -2.25 27.94 -7.33
CA ALA A 211 -1.23 28.95 -7.05
C ALA A 211 -0.14 28.28 -6.21
N ARG A 212 1.12 28.35 -6.65
CA ARG A 212 2.25 27.86 -5.85
C ARG A 212 2.31 28.71 -4.56
N VAL A 213 1.90 28.12 -3.47
CA VAL A 213 2.12 28.71 -2.16
C VAL A 213 3.52 28.30 -1.71
N ASP A 214 4.50 29.05 -2.13
CA ASP A 214 5.93 28.83 -1.82
C ASP A 214 6.27 29.24 -0.38
N ASN A 215 5.44 28.85 0.60
CA ASN A 215 5.60 29.25 2.00
C ASN A 215 6.54 28.34 2.81
N LYS A 216 7.03 27.22 2.25
CA LYS A 216 7.97 26.34 2.94
C LYS A 216 9.36 26.46 2.31
N ILE A 217 10.36 26.73 3.12
CA ILE A 217 11.77 26.65 2.71
C ILE A 217 12.08 25.16 2.47
N LYS A 218 12.11 24.74 1.19
CA LYS A 218 12.41 23.37 0.82
C LYS A 218 13.91 23.07 0.98
N PRO A 219 14.27 21.86 1.44
CA PRO A 219 15.66 21.46 1.52
C PRO A 219 16.27 21.30 0.13
N GLY A 220 17.61 21.38 0.00
CA GLY A 220 18.30 21.00 -1.23
C GLY A 220 18.09 19.49 -1.53
N PHE A 221 18.06 19.10 -2.80
CA PHE A 221 17.79 17.73 -3.25
C PHE A 221 18.67 16.67 -2.56
N GLY A 222 19.98 16.90 -2.44
CA GLY A 222 20.89 15.97 -1.74
C GLY A 222 20.49 15.73 -0.28
N LYS A 223 20.10 16.80 0.44
CA LYS A 223 19.62 16.70 1.83
C LYS A 223 18.27 16.00 1.94
N ALA A 224 17.36 16.23 0.98
CA ALA A 224 16.07 15.58 0.90
C ALA A 224 16.19 14.06 0.68
N MET A 225 17.21 13.60 -0.04
CA MET A 225 17.48 12.20 -0.34
C MET A 225 18.13 11.42 0.82
N VAL A 226 18.62 12.08 1.87
CA VAL A 226 19.36 11.40 2.98
C VAL A 226 18.48 10.36 3.67
N ALA A 227 17.27 10.73 4.11
CA ALA A 227 16.37 9.80 4.80
C ALA A 227 15.97 8.61 3.91
N PRO A 228 15.50 8.80 2.65
CA PRO A 228 15.23 7.72 1.71
C PRO A 228 16.40 6.76 1.52
N ILE A 229 17.59 7.29 1.26
CA ILE A 229 18.78 6.48 0.99
C ILE A 229 19.16 5.66 2.22
N ILE A 230 19.20 6.26 3.41
CA ILE A 230 19.52 5.54 4.66
C ILE A 230 18.47 4.45 4.93
N ALA A 231 17.18 4.74 4.78
CA ALA A 231 16.13 3.75 4.98
C ALA A 231 16.32 2.54 4.05
N VAL A 232 16.54 2.77 2.76
CA VAL A 232 16.75 1.70 1.77
C VAL A 232 18.01 0.90 2.08
N ILE A 233 19.14 1.54 2.36
CA ILE A 233 20.41 0.86 2.67
C ILE A 233 20.25 -0.02 3.92
N LEU A 234 19.68 0.52 5.00
CA LEU A 234 19.53 -0.23 6.25
C LEU A 234 18.52 -1.39 6.12
N LEU A 235 17.40 -1.20 5.39
CA LEU A 235 16.44 -2.27 5.14
C LEU A 235 17.02 -3.38 4.25
N ALA A 236 17.84 -3.02 3.25
CA ALA A 236 18.46 -3.97 2.33
C ALA A 236 19.68 -4.71 2.93
N LEU A 237 20.21 -4.23 4.06
CA LEU A 237 21.45 -4.72 4.62
C LEU A 237 21.41 -6.22 4.94
N ASN A 238 20.37 -6.69 5.64
CA ASN A 238 20.23 -8.10 6.01
C ASN A 238 19.99 -9.03 4.80
N PRO A 239 19.03 -8.77 3.89
CA PRO A 239 18.86 -9.58 2.69
C PRO A 239 20.13 -9.68 1.83
N ILE A 240 20.85 -8.56 1.66
CA ILE A 240 22.10 -8.54 0.89
C ILE A 240 23.19 -9.31 1.63
N ALA A 241 23.33 -9.14 2.95
CA ALA A 241 24.30 -9.87 3.75
C ALA A 241 24.07 -11.40 3.71
N ASN A 242 22.80 -11.83 3.76
CA ASN A 242 22.43 -13.24 3.63
C ASN A 242 22.79 -13.78 2.23
N MET A 243 22.49 -13.02 1.16
CA MET A 243 22.82 -13.39 -0.21
C MET A 243 24.33 -13.49 -0.46
N LEU A 244 25.11 -12.60 0.13
CA LEU A 244 26.58 -12.57 0.03
C LEU A 244 27.29 -13.45 1.08
N HIS A 245 26.52 -14.19 1.91
CA HIS A 245 27.03 -15.04 2.99
C HIS A 245 27.97 -14.31 4.00
N ILE A 246 27.74 -13.00 4.25
CA ILE A 246 28.53 -12.20 5.20
C ILE A 246 28.00 -12.46 6.61
N LYS A 247 28.55 -13.47 7.29
CA LYS A 247 28.10 -13.95 8.61
C LYS A 247 27.92 -12.83 9.66
N PHE A 248 28.86 -11.88 9.76
CA PHE A 248 28.77 -10.80 10.74
C PHE A 248 27.53 -9.92 10.53
N LEU A 249 27.23 -9.53 9.29
CA LEU A 249 26.08 -8.67 8.98
C LEU A 249 24.75 -9.44 9.01
N SER A 250 24.75 -10.73 8.70
CA SER A 250 23.56 -11.57 8.76
C SER A 250 23.06 -11.84 10.19
N THR A 251 23.95 -11.72 11.20
CA THR A 251 23.57 -11.86 12.62
C THR A 251 22.93 -10.59 13.19
N VAL A 252 23.20 -9.42 12.59
CA VAL A 252 22.65 -8.14 13.05
C VAL A 252 21.30 -7.88 12.37
N GLN A 253 20.24 -8.44 12.93
CA GLN A 253 18.88 -8.21 12.44
C GLN A 253 18.31 -6.92 13.05
N ILE A 254 18.30 -5.83 12.26
CA ILE A 254 17.70 -4.57 12.68
C ILE A 254 16.27 -4.50 12.12
N ASP A 255 15.29 -4.47 13.02
CA ASP A 255 13.89 -4.38 12.63
C ASP A 255 13.53 -3.01 12.03
N ALA A 256 12.61 -3.00 11.06
CA ALA A 256 12.09 -1.78 10.44
C ALA A 256 11.56 -0.75 11.45
N MET A 257 11.08 -1.18 12.62
CA MET A 257 10.60 -0.29 13.67
C MET A 257 11.70 0.64 14.23
N TYR A 258 12.97 0.26 14.11
CA TYR A 258 14.12 1.11 14.45
C TYR A 258 14.66 1.85 13.23
N ILE A 259 14.78 1.15 12.09
CA ILE A 259 15.36 1.69 10.86
C ILE A 259 14.59 2.93 10.38
N LEU A 260 13.27 2.85 10.32
CA LEU A 260 12.46 3.91 9.70
C LEU A 260 12.51 5.23 10.50
N PRO A 261 12.32 5.24 11.84
CA PRO A 261 12.49 6.46 12.62
C PRO A 261 13.91 7.01 12.58
N ILE A 262 14.93 6.14 12.69
CA ILE A 262 16.34 6.56 12.68
C ILE A 262 16.67 7.22 11.33
N ALA A 263 16.31 6.61 10.20
CA ALA A 263 16.51 7.18 8.88
C ALA A 263 15.80 8.55 8.74
N GLY A 264 14.57 8.66 9.22
CA GLY A 264 13.82 9.91 9.23
C GLY A 264 14.52 11.00 10.03
N LEU A 265 14.95 10.68 11.26
CA LEU A 265 15.64 11.63 12.13
C LEU A 265 16.99 12.07 11.54
N ILE A 266 17.81 11.16 11.02
CA ILE A 266 19.07 11.52 10.35
C ILE A 266 18.80 12.46 9.17
N GLY A 267 17.78 12.18 8.35
CA GLY A 267 17.38 13.07 7.27
C GLY A 267 16.94 14.45 7.76
N LEU A 268 16.19 14.52 8.85
CA LEU A 268 15.77 15.77 9.46
C LEU A 268 16.96 16.61 9.94
N PHE A 269 17.94 15.97 10.58
CA PHE A 269 19.19 16.65 10.96
C PHE A 269 19.97 17.13 9.73
N ALA A 270 20.09 16.32 8.69
CA ALA A 270 20.76 16.70 7.44
C ALA A 270 20.10 17.92 6.76
N MET A 271 18.77 18.02 6.88
CA MET A 271 18.01 19.17 6.37
C MET A 271 18.10 20.41 7.27
N GLY A 272 18.70 20.33 8.46
CA GLY A 272 18.85 21.44 9.40
C GLY A 272 17.56 21.82 10.14
N GLN A 273 16.57 20.91 10.17
CA GLN A 273 15.24 21.18 10.74
C GLN A 273 15.00 20.49 12.10
N ARG A 274 16.07 20.26 12.87
CA ARG A 274 16.04 19.53 14.15
C ARG A 274 15.01 20.06 15.17
N ASN A 275 14.71 21.35 15.13
CA ASN A 275 13.72 22.00 16.00
C ASN A 275 12.27 21.61 15.67
N LYS A 276 12.03 20.92 14.53
CA LYS A 276 10.72 20.48 14.07
C LYS A 276 10.43 18.99 14.34
N ILE A 277 11.27 18.30 15.12
CA ILE A 277 11.14 16.87 15.41
C ILE A 277 9.74 16.50 15.87
N LEU A 278 9.24 17.14 16.94
CA LEU A 278 7.94 16.83 17.52
C LEU A 278 6.79 17.15 16.57
N GLU A 279 6.86 18.27 15.86
CA GLU A 279 5.84 18.67 14.90
C GLU A 279 5.70 17.64 13.77
N TYR A 280 6.81 17.25 13.16
CA TYR A 280 6.81 16.36 11.98
C TYR A 280 6.51 14.90 12.35
N THR A 281 7.03 14.43 13.48
CA THR A 281 6.72 13.08 13.96
C THR A 281 5.28 12.93 14.41
N THR A 282 4.71 13.97 15.05
CA THR A 282 3.29 14.00 15.42
C THR A 282 2.39 14.02 14.17
N ALA A 283 2.74 14.81 13.15
CA ALA A 283 2.01 14.82 11.89
C ALA A 283 2.04 13.43 11.21
N GLY A 284 3.20 12.78 11.23
CA GLY A 284 3.37 11.41 10.74
C GLY A 284 2.50 10.40 11.49
N LEU A 285 2.50 10.46 12.83
CA LEU A 285 1.66 9.60 13.67
C LEU A 285 0.18 9.79 13.33
N ASN A 286 -0.30 11.03 13.26
CA ASN A 286 -1.69 11.33 12.95
C ASN A 286 -2.13 10.76 11.58
N ARG A 287 -1.23 10.73 10.60
CA ARG A 287 -1.49 10.12 9.28
C ARG A 287 -1.61 8.60 9.34
N MET A 288 -0.89 7.93 10.26
CA MET A 288 -0.90 6.47 10.41
C MET A 288 -2.04 5.96 11.29
N MET A 289 -2.57 6.78 12.21
CA MET A 289 -3.61 6.36 13.15
C MET A 289 -4.83 5.69 12.51
N PRO A 290 -5.40 6.17 11.40
CA PRO A 290 -6.51 5.46 10.74
C PRO A 290 -6.12 4.03 10.30
N THR A 291 -4.92 3.86 9.77
CA THR A 291 -4.43 2.53 9.34
C THR A 291 -4.13 1.62 10.53
N VAL A 292 -3.59 2.15 11.61
CA VAL A 292 -3.39 1.41 12.87
C VAL A 292 -4.73 0.88 13.39
N MET A 293 -5.76 1.71 13.42
CA MET A 293 -7.09 1.29 13.86
C MET A 293 -7.70 0.21 12.95
N ILE A 294 -7.48 0.31 11.63
CA ILE A 294 -7.92 -0.71 10.67
C ILE A 294 -7.17 -2.02 10.88
N LEU A 295 -5.85 -1.99 11.15
CA LEU A 295 -5.07 -3.19 11.50
C LEU A 295 -5.69 -3.93 12.70
N ILE A 296 -6.03 -3.19 13.75
CA ILE A 296 -6.66 -3.74 14.94
C ILE A 296 -8.01 -4.39 14.59
N GLY A 297 -8.86 -3.72 13.82
CA GLY A 297 -10.13 -4.27 13.35
C GLY A 297 -9.97 -5.51 12.47
N ALA A 298 -8.99 -5.50 11.56
CA ALA A 298 -8.68 -6.66 10.72
C ALA A 298 -8.16 -7.85 11.55
N GLY A 299 -7.39 -7.57 12.62
CA GLY A 299 -7.00 -8.57 13.60
C GLY A 299 -8.21 -9.25 14.25
N ALA A 300 -9.26 -8.49 14.58
CA ALA A 300 -10.48 -9.03 15.16
C ALA A 300 -11.16 -10.06 14.22
N ILE A 301 -11.33 -9.72 12.94
CA ILE A 301 -11.86 -10.67 11.92
C ILE A 301 -10.92 -11.86 11.73
N ALA A 302 -9.61 -11.61 11.63
CA ALA A 302 -8.61 -12.66 11.47
C ALA A 302 -8.64 -13.68 12.64
N GLY A 303 -8.90 -13.22 13.86
CA GLY A 303 -9.06 -14.07 15.03
C GLY A 303 -10.25 -15.03 14.92
N ILE A 304 -11.40 -14.55 14.44
CA ILE A 304 -12.57 -15.40 14.18
C ILE A 304 -12.25 -16.43 13.08
N ILE A 305 -11.61 -16.00 12.00
CA ILE A 305 -11.25 -16.87 10.86
C ILE A 305 -10.23 -17.92 11.29
N SER A 306 -9.21 -17.57 12.06
CA SER A 306 -8.17 -18.50 12.54
C SER A 306 -8.70 -19.56 13.51
N LYS A 307 -9.78 -19.27 14.22
CA LYS A 307 -10.48 -20.23 15.11
C LYS A 307 -11.60 -21.00 14.39
N SER A 308 -11.80 -20.75 13.08
CA SER A 308 -12.79 -21.46 12.27
C SER A 308 -12.13 -22.54 11.39
N ASN A 309 -12.96 -23.41 10.82
CA ASN A 309 -12.54 -24.38 9.82
C ASN A 309 -12.59 -23.83 8.38
N LEU A 310 -12.58 -22.51 8.20
CA LEU A 310 -12.67 -21.89 6.88
C LEU A 310 -11.49 -22.28 5.98
N SER A 311 -10.27 -22.33 6.51
CA SER A 311 -9.10 -22.74 5.74
C SER A 311 -9.24 -24.13 5.14
N ASP A 312 -9.77 -25.09 5.90
CA ASP A 312 -9.97 -26.47 5.44
C ASP A 312 -11.00 -26.51 4.30
N VAL A 313 -12.09 -25.74 4.44
CA VAL A 313 -13.13 -25.64 3.39
C VAL A 313 -12.59 -25.01 2.13
N VAL A 314 -11.79 -23.96 2.23
CA VAL A 314 -11.16 -23.30 1.06
C VAL A 314 -10.20 -24.28 0.35
N VAL A 315 -9.37 -25.00 1.09
CA VAL A 315 -8.45 -26.01 0.53
C VAL A 315 -9.25 -27.11 -0.19
N TYR A 316 -10.31 -27.64 0.45
CA TYR A 316 -11.18 -28.64 -0.16
C TYR A 316 -11.81 -28.14 -1.48
N CYS A 317 -12.37 -26.91 -1.48
CA CYS A 317 -12.97 -26.34 -2.68
C CYS A 317 -11.94 -26.19 -3.82
N ILE A 318 -10.72 -25.72 -3.52
CA ILE A 318 -9.65 -25.58 -4.52
C ILE A 318 -9.28 -26.95 -5.10
N GLN A 319 -9.12 -27.98 -4.27
CA GLN A 319 -8.81 -29.34 -4.73
C GLN A 319 -9.91 -29.92 -5.64
N GLN A 320 -11.18 -29.62 -5.37
CA GLN A 320 -12.31 -30.08 -6.19
C GLN A 320 -12.43 -29.35 -7.52
N THR A 321 -12.01 -28.07 -7.60
CA THR A 321 -12.14 -27.29 -8.84
C THR A 321 -10.98 -27.51 -9.81
N GLY A 322 -9.88 -28.12 -9.38
CA GLY A 322 -8.66 -28.28 -10.17
C GLY A 322 -7.94 -26.96 -10.50
N ILE A 323 -8.39 -25.83 -9.93
CA ILE A 323 -7.73 -24.53 -10.07
C ILE A 323 -6.48 -24.54 -9.19
N SER A 324 -5.38 -24.00 -9.71
CA SER A 324 -4.16 -23.85 -8.89
C SER A 324 -4.41 -22.97 -7.68
N GLY A 325 -4.08 -23.46 -6.47
CA GLY A 325 -4.19 -22.72 -5.23
C GLY A 325 -3.37 -21.41 -5.19
N VAL A 326 -2.39 -21.29 -6.08
CA VAL A 326 -1.56 -20.09 -6.28
C VAL A 326 -2.42 -18.84 -6.52
N PHE A 327 -3.52 -18.95 -7.26
CA PHE A 327 -4.38 -17.82 -7.57
C PHE A 327 -5.12 -17.25 -6.35
N LEU A 328 -5.21 -18.00 -5.24
CA LEU A 328 -5.88 -17.52 -4.03
C LEU A 328 -5.20 -16.26 -3.47
N ALA A 329 -3.88 -16.18 -3.53
CA ALA A 329 -3.12 -15.05 -3.00
C ALA A 329 -3.41 -13.74 -3.75
N PRO A 330 -3.18 -13.60 -5.07
CA PRO A 330 -3.45 -12.35 -5.76
C PRO A 330 -4.95 -12.01 -5.79
N ILE A 331 -5.84 -12.99 -5.96
CA ILE A 331 -7.29 -12.77 -6.00
C ILE A 331 -7.79 -12.26 -4.65
N SER A 332 -7.32 -12.80 -3.52
CA SER A 332 -7.70 -12.29 -2.20
C SER A 332 -7.29 -10.83 -2.00
N GLY A 333 -6.09 -10.44 -2.44
CA GLY A 333 -5.63 -9.06 -2.45
C GLY A 333 -6.53 -8.15 -3.29
N ILE A 334 -6.86 -8.57 -4.51
CA ILE A 334 -7.75 -7.83 -5.43
C ILE A 334 -9.14 -7.63 -4.81
N LEU A 335 -9.76 -8.71 -4.32
CA LEU A 335 -11.14 -8.68 -3.79
C LEU A 335 -11.24 -7.83 -2.52
N MET A 336 -10.29 -7.96 -1.60
CA MET A 336 -10.31 -7.19 -0.36
C MET A 336 -9.98 -5.71 -0.59
N ALA A 337 -9.08 -5.40 -1.53
CA ALA A 337 -8.82 -4.02 -1.94
C ALA A 337 -10.04 -3.40 -2.64
N ALA A 338 -10.73 -4.14 -3.48
CA ALA A 338 -11.97 -3.70 -4.11
C ALA A 338 -13.07 -3.45 -3.07
N ALA A 339 -13.26 -4.38 -2.12
CA ALA A 339 -14.27 -4.25 -1.07
C ALA A 339 -14.05 -3.02 -0.17
N THR A 340 -12.79 -2.67 0.09
CA THR A 340 -12.41 -1.57 1.00
C THR A 340 -12.01 -0.29 0.29
N ALA A 341 -11.88 -0.30 -1.04
CA ALA A 341 -11.30 0.76 -1.87
C ALA A 341 -9.99 1.32 -1.30
N SER A 342 -9.11 0.43 -0.86
CA SER A 342 -7.86 0.77 -0.19
C SER A 342 -6.84 -0.35 -0.32
N THR A 343 -5.65 -0.04 -0.84
CA THR A 343 -4.52 -0.99 -0.90
C THR A 343 -4.17 -1.54 0.48
N SER A 344 -3.96 -0.64 1.44
CA SER A 344 -3.51 -1.03 2.78
C SER A 344 -4.54 -1.88 3.51
N THR A 345 -5.80 -1.43 3.54
CA THR A 345 -6.88 -2.20 4.17
C THR A 345 -7.08 -3.53 3.47
N GLY A 346 -7.07 -3.54 2.13
CA GLY A 346 -7.22 -4.75 1.33
C GLY A 346 -6.14 -5.78 1.62
N ALA A 347 -4.87 -5.38 1.61
CA ALA A 347 -3.75 -6.27 1.91
C ALA A 347 -3.80 -6.82 3.35
N ILE A 348 -4.13 -5.96 4.32
CA ILE A 348 -4.27 -6.33 5.73
C ILE A 348 -5.36 -7.38 5.91
N VAL A 349 -6.57 -7.11 5.38
CA VAL A 349 -7.73 -8.02 5.50
C VAL A 349 -7.48 -9.30 4.72
N ALA A 350 -6.94 -9.24 3.50
CA ALA A 350 -6.61 -10.43 2.71
C ALA A 350 -5.64 -11.35 3.44
N THR A 351 -4.57 -10.79 4.02
CA THR A 351 -3.58 -11.55 4.78
C THR A 351 -4.18 -12.21 6.01
N GLY A 352 -4.95 -11.46 6.81
CA GLY A 352 -5.58 -11.98 8.02
C GLY A 352 -6.68 -13.01 7.74
N THR A 353 -7.39 -12.87 6.62
CA THR A 353 -8.51 -13.74 6.26
C THR A 353 -8.05 -15.02 5.56
N PHE A 354 -7.19 -14.89 4.55
CA PHE A 354 -6.85 -15.99 3.64
C PHE A 354 -5.43 -16.52 3.82
N GLY A 355 -4.59 -15.87 4.65
CA GLY A 355 -3.17 -16.22 4.80
C GLY A 355 -2.95 -17.69 5.13
N ASN A 356 -3.66 -18.24 6.12
CA ASN A 356 -3.56 -19.64 6.52
C ASN A 356 -3.99 -20.58 5.38
N ALA A 357 -5.09 -20.28 4.69
CA ALA A 357 -5.57 -21.08 3.56
C ALA A 357 -4.58 -21.06 2.39
N ILE A 358 -3.95 -19.90 2.10
CA ILE A 358 -2.93 -19.75 1.06
C ILE A 358 -1.71 -20.62 1.37
N LEU A 359 -1.24 -20.61 2.61
CA LEU A 359 -0.13 -21.49 3.04
C LEU A 359 -0.51 -22.96 3.00
N ALA A 360 -1.74 -23.30 3.39
CA ALA A 360 -2.24 -24.67 3.40
C ALA A 360 -2.37 -25.29 1.98
N VAL A 361 -2.57 -24.47 0.93
CA VAL A 361 -2.54 -24.93 -0.47
C VAL A 361 -1.12 -24.98 -1.06
N GLY A 362 -0.08 -24.81 -0.23
CA GLY A 362 1.32 -25.00 -0.61
C GLY A 362 2.03 -23.76 -1.17
N VAL A 363 1.43 -22.57 -1.11
CA VAL A 363 2.10 -21.34 -1.53
C VAL A 363 3.15 -20.92 -0.50
N ALA A 364 4.38 -20.68 -0.95
CA ALA A 364 5.45 -20.25 -0.06
C ALA A 364 5.16 -18.89 0.60
N PRO A 365 5.59 -18.65 1.85
CA PRO A 365 5.28 -17.41 2.59
C PRO A 365 5.65 -16.12 1.86
N LEU A 366 6.85 -16.04 1.27
CA LEU A 366 7.28 -14.87 0.51
C LEU A 366 6.43 -14.68 -0.75
N SER A 367 6.15 -15.77 -1.47
CA SER A 367 5.29 -15.74 -2.66
C SER A 367 3.89 -15.22 -2.33
N ALA A 368 3.29 -15.72 -1.25
CA ALA A 368 1.99 -15.28 -0.76
C ALA A 368 1.99 -13.78 -0.43
N ALA A 369 3.01 -13.31 0.31
CA ALA A 369 3.15 -11.92 0.71
C ALA A 369 3.26 -11.00 -0.52
N VAL A 370 4.12 -11.32 -1.49
CA VAL A 370 4.31 -10.51 -2.71
C VAL A 370 3.05 -10.50 -3.57
N MET A 371 2.40 -11.65 -3.76
CA MET A 371 1.21 -11.76 -4.59
C MET A 371 -0.01 -11.04 -3.98
N ILE A 372 -0.22 -11.09 -2.66
CA ILE A 372 -1.28 -10.31 -2.00
C ILE A 372 -0.97 -8.80 -2.12
N ASN A 373 0.27 -8.40 -1.84
CA ASN A 373 0.67 -6.99 -1.89
C ASN A 373 0.44 -6.39 -3.29
N THR A 374 0.83 -7.10 -4.34
CA THR A 374 0.62 -6.68 -5.73
C THR A 374 -0.85 -6.81 -6.17
N GLY A 375 -1.58 -7.81 -5.68
CA GLY A 375 -3.02 -7.94 -5.91
C GLY A 375 -3.81 -6.76 -5.35
N ALA A 376 -3.42 -6.26 -4.17
CA ALA A 376 -4.12 -5.19 -3.50
C ALA A 376 -4.05 -3.83 -4.22
N VAL A 377 -3.14 -3.62 -5.18
CA VAL A 377 -3.08 -2.38 -5.97
C VAL A 377 -3.91 -2.43 -7.27
N VAL A 378 -4.57 -3.55 -7.58
CA VAL A 378 -5.31 -3.72 -8.84
C VAL A 378 -6.60 -2.91 -8.85
N ILE A 379 -7.45 -3.06 -7.82
CA ILE A 379 -8.77 -2.41 -7.73
C ILE A 379 -8.93 -1.72 -6.37
N ASP A 380 -8.02 -0.82 -6.01
CA ASP A 380 -8.01 -0.05 -4.76
C ASP A 380 -8.62 1.36 -4.90
N HIS A 381 -9.10 1.71 -6.09
CA HIS A 381 -9.49 3.05 -6.52
C HIS A 381 -10.99 3.18 -6.82
N LEU A 382 -11.83 2.40 -6.14
CA LEU A 382 -13.28 2.43 -6.33
C LEU A 382 -13.92 3.69 -5.71
N PRO A 383 -15.09 4.15 -6.23
CA PRO A 383 -15.69 5.44 -5.86
C PRO A 383 -16.13 5.58 -4.40
N HIS A 384 -16.25 4.49 -3.65
CA HIS A 384 -16.58 4.55 -2.23
C HIS A 384 -15.36 4.84 -1.33
N GLY A 385 -14.15 4.84 -1.88
CA GLY A 385 -12.92 5.12 -1.14
C GLY A 385 -12.43 6.57 -1.23
N ASN A 386 -11.77 7.06 -0.19
CA ASN A 386 -11.22 8.41 -0.15
C ASN A 386 -10.16 8.66 -1.24
N PHE A 387 -9.43 7.63 -1.65
CA PHE A 387 -8.42 7.74 -2.70
C PHE A 387 -8.99 8.22 -4.03
N PHE A 388 -10.16 7.71 -4.42
CA PHE A 388 -10.86 8.11 -5.64
C PHE A 388 -11.13 9.62 -5.65
N HIS A 389 -11.70 10.15 -4.57
CA HIS A 389 -12.07 11.56 -4.47
C HIS A 389 -10.84 12.47 -4.32
N ALA A 390 -9.91 12.14 -3.41
CA ALA A 390 -8.71 12.93 -3.19
C ALA A 390 -7.85 13.07 -4.46
N SER A 391 -7.73 11.99 -5.25
CA SER A 391 -6.99 12.02 -6.50
C SER A 391 -7.70 12.82 -7.61
N ALA A 392 -9.02 12.76 -7.67
CA ALA A 392 -9.83 13.59 -8.57
C ALA A 392 -9.67 15.08 -8.25
N ASP A 393 -9.81 15.44 -6.97
CA ASP A 393 -9.70 16.82 -6.49
C ASP A 393 -8.32 17.43 -6.74
N ALA A 394 -7.25 16.65 -6.62
CA ALA A 394 -5.89 17.11 -6.84
C ALA A 394 -5.65 17.62 -8.28
N VAL A 395 -6.38 17.08 -9.27
CA VAL A 395 -6.30 17.50 -10.68
C VAL A 395 -7.57 18.21 -11.17
N LYS A 396 -8.48 18.57 -10.25
CA LYS A 396 -9.77 19.21 -10.59
C LYS A 396 -10.57 18.42 -11.63
N MET A 397 -10.63 17.10 -11.45
CA MET A 397 -11.35 16.17 -12.32
C MET A 397 -12.74 15.91 -11.77
N ASN A 398 -13.76 15.91 -12.63
CA ASN A 398 -15.10 15.52 -12.20
C ASN A 398 -15.24 14.00 -12.04
N ILE A 399 -16.24 13.56 -11.26
CA ILE A 399 -16.47 12.14 -10.95
C ILE A 399 -16.64 11.28 -12.19
N LYS A 400 -17.35 11.78 -13.22
CA LYS A 400 -17.61 11.03 -14.45
C LYS A 400 -16.32 10.75 -15.24
N GLU A 401 -15.43 11.72 -15.30
CA GLU A 401 -14.10 11.53 -15.92
C GLU A 401 -13.23 10.61 -15.07
N ARG A 402 -13.24 10.79 -13.76
CA ARG A 402 -12.49 9.96 -12.83
C ARG A 402 -12.87 8.48 -12.93
N MET A 403 -14.16 8.18 -13.10
CA MET A 403 -14.65 6.81 -13.34
C MET A 403 -14.13 6.21 -14.65
N LYS A 404 -13.98 7.01 -15.72
CA LYS A 404 -13.43 6.53 -16.99
C LYS A 404 -11.96 6.14 -16.90
N LEU A 405 -11.24 6.64 -15.88
CA LEU A 405 -9.83 6.32 -15.68
C LEU A 405 -9.63 4.97 -14.96
N MET A 406 -10.63 4.50 -14.22
CA MET A 406 -10.53 3.27 -13.40
C MET A 406 -10.02 2.03 -14.17
N PRO A 407 -10.51 1.71 -15.38
CA PRO A 407 -10.01 0.54 -16.13
C PRO A 407 -8.51 0.63 -16.42
N PHE A 408 -7.99 1.83 -16.72
CA PHE A 408 -6.58 2.03 -17.00
C PHE A 408 -5.72 1.86 -15.74
N GLU A 409 -6.20 2.29 -14.59
CA GLU A 409 -5.56 2.05 -13.30
C GLU A 409 -5.53 0.56 -12.94
N SER A 410 -6.63 -0.17 -13.26
CA SER A 410 -6.70 -1.62 -13.08
C SER A 410 -5.75 -2.37 -14.02
N ILE A 411 -5.54 -1.89 -15.25
CA ILE A 411 -4.54 -2.45 -16.17
C ILE A 411 -3.12 -2.31 -15.58
N VAL A 412 -2.80 -1.15 -15.04
CA VAL A 412 -1.49 -0.91 -14.40
C VAL A 412 -1.31 -1.82 -13.18
N GLY A 413 -2.26 -1.84 -12.24
CA GLY A 413 -2.20 -2.72 -11.07
C GLY A 413 -2.21 -4.19 -11.46
N GLY A 414 -3.03 -4.56 -12.44
CA GLY A 414 -3.11 -5.91 -12.99
C GLY A 414 -1.80 -6.41 -13.57
N SER A 415 -1.05 -5.56 -14.27
CA SER A 415 0.27 -5.91 -14.80
C SER A 415 1.26 -6.28 -13.68
N MET A 416 1.22 -5.58 -12.54
CA MET A 416 2.04 -5.89 -11.37
C MET A 416 1.63 -7.22 -10.74
N ALA A 417 0.33 -7.44 -10.55
CA ALA A 417 -0.20 -8.67 -9.96
C ALA A 417 0.07 -9.89 -10.84
N ILE A 418 -0.13 -9.77 -12.17
CA ILE A 418 0.17 -10.84 -13.13
C ILE A 418 1.67 -11.17 -13.11
N THR A 419 2.53 -10.16 -13.15
CA THR A 419 4.00 -10.36 -13.10
C THR A 419 4.40 -11.07 -11.81
N ALA A 420 3.88 -10.63 -10.66
CA ALA A 420 4.15 -11.28 -9.38
C ALA A 420 3.64 -12.72 -9.37
N THR A 421 2.45 -12.98 -9.91
CA THR A 421 1.86 -14.33 -9.95
C THR A 421 2.68 -15.27 -10.86
N ILE A 422 3.16 -14.76 -12.00
CA ILE A 422 4.02 -15.56 -12.87
C ILE A 422 5.33 -15.92 -12.15
N ILE A 423 6.00 -14.93 -11.55
CA ILE A 423 7.30 -15.15 -10.89
C ILE A 423 7.14 -16.05 -9.67
N TYR A 424 6.25 -15.70 -8.76
CA TYR A 424 6.14 -16.32 -7.44
C TYR A 424 5.14 -17.48 -7.35
N GLY A 425 4.34 -17.66 -8.39
CA GLY A 425 3.37 -18.73 -8.44
C GLY A 425 3.78 -19.89 -9.35
N PHE A 426 4.63 -19.61 -10.35
CA PHE A 426 4.95 -20.61 -11.37
C PHE A 426 6.44 -20.78 -11.69
N LEU A 427 7.29 -19.77 -11.39
CA LEU A 427 8.73 -19.84 -11.71
C LEU A 427 9.61 -20.11 -10.48
N ILE A 428 9.19 -19.73 -9.31
CA ILE A 428 9.88 -19.93 -8.03
C ILE A 428 8.96 -20.73 -7.09
#